data_a0680714f587fe16969f021bfc89f833
#
_entry.id   a0680714f587fe16969f021bfc89f833
#
_cell.length_a   1.000
_cell.length_b   1.000
_cell.length_c   1.000
_cell.angle_alpha   90.00
_cell.angle_beta   90.00
_cell.angle_gamma   90.00
#
_symmetry.space_group_name_H-M   'P 1'
#
loop_
_entity.id
_entity.type
_entity.pdbx_description
1 polymer ?
#
loop_
_entity_poly.entity_id
_entity_poly.type
_entity_poly.pdbx_seq_one_letter_code
_entity_poly.pdbx_strand_id
1 'polypeptide(L)'
;MDGSHTIERCEEVTGNILQAVFRAVFEQRVALEAMLLKPNMVLPGKECGRQASVEEVATATLRCLRRHVPAAVPGIVFLSGGQSARLATAHLNAINRLPDAKPWKISFSYGRALQDPALETWHGRDENLAAGQEALYRRARCNGAASLGRYTDEMETASQSADDPSHRHDWRDD
;
A
#
# COMPACT_ATOMS: atom_id res chain seq x y z
N MET A 1 6.82 10.26 -7.68
CA MET A 1 6.66 10.90 -6.36
C MET A 1 7.83 11.81 -5.99
N ASP A 2 8.78 11.90 -6.87
CA ASP A 2 9.84 12.88 -6.79
C ASP A 2 9.34 14.23 -7.30
N GLY A 3 10.07 15.32 -7.00
CA GLY A 3 9.73 16.68 -7.40
C GLY A 3 8.91 17.46 -6.38
N SER A 4 8.48 18.67 -6.77
CA SER A 4 7.93 19.69 -5.86
C SER A 4 6.42 19.91 -6.01
N HIS A 5 5.70 19.02 -6.70
CA HIS A 5 4.26 19.16 -6.91
C HIS A 5 3.46 19.06 -5.62
N THR A 6 2.33 19.77 -5.57
CA THR A 6 1.39 19.73 -4.45
C THR A 6 0.50 18.48 -4.50
N ILE A 7 -0.16 18.18 -3.39
CA ILE A 7 -1.12 17.07 -3.32
C ILE A 7 -2.30 17.26 -4.29
N GLU A 8 -2.76 18.48 -4.50
CA GLU A 8 -3.82 18.83 -5.44
C GLU A 8 -3.39 18.53 -6.88
N ARG A 9 -2.15 18.86 -7.23
CA ARG A 9 -1.61 18.54 -8.55
C ARG A 9 -1.47 17.05 -8.76
N CYS A 10 -1.06 16.31 -7.73
CA CYS A 10 -1.02 14.85 -7.77
C CYS A 10 -2.42 14.26 -7.97
N GLU A 11 -3.44 14.76 -7.26
CA GLU A 11 -4.82 14.32 -7.42
C GLU A 11 -5.33 14.55 -8.85
N GLU A 12 -5.12 15.76 -9.39
CA GLU A 12 -5.52 16.11 -10.76
C GLU A 12 -4.88 15.18 -11.80
N VAL A 13 -3.55 15.02 -11.74
CA VAL A 13 -2.82 14.19 -12.71
C VAL A 13 -3.20 12.73 -12.59
N THR A 14 -3.33 12.21 -11.35
CA THR A 14 -3.76 10.82 -11.11
C THR A 14 -5.16 10.59 -11.67
N GLY A 15 -6.08 11.53 -11.46
CA GLY A 15 -7.43 11.45 -12.00
C GLY A 15 -7.44 11.40 -13.53
N ASN A 16 -6.68 12.26 -14.20
CA ASN A 16 -6.57 12.29 -15.66
C ASN A 16 -5.98 10.98 -16.21
N ILE A 17 -4.96 10.43 -15.54
CA ILE A 17 -4.36 9.15 -15.94
C ILE A 17 -5.37 8.01 -15.76
N LEU A 18 -6.09 7.95 -14.63
CA LEU A 18 -7.10 6.93 -14.41
C LEU A 18 -8.21 6.97 -15.46
N GLN A 19 -8.69 8.15 -15.85
CA GLN A 19 -9.66 8.30 -16.93
C GLN A 19 -9.13 7.74 -18.25
N ALA A 20 -7.90 8.09 -18.61
CA ALA A 20 -7.27 7.59 -19.84
C ALA A 20 -7.09 6.07 -19.81
N VAL A 21 -6.66 5.51 -18.68
CA VAL A 21 -6.49 4.06 -18.48
C VAL A 21 -7.83 3.33 -18.64
N PHE A 22 -8.87 3.75 -17.93
CA PHE A 22 -10.17 3.06 -18.00
C PHE A 22 -10.86 3.23 -19.35
N ARG A 23 -10.63 4.34 -20.03
CA ARG A 23 -11.07 4.48 -21.42
C ARG A 23 -10.38 3.44 -22.32
N ALA A 24 -9.06 3.31 -22.24
CA ALA A 24 -8.31 2.33 -23.03
C ALA A 24 -8.70 0.88 -22.67
N VAL A 25 -8.87 0.58 -21.39
CA VAL A 25 -9.36 -0.73 -20.91
C VAL A 25 -10.72 -1.08 -21.50
N PHE A 26 -11.64 -0.10 -21.54
CA PHE A 26 -12.95 -0.26 -22.15
C PHE A 26 -12.87 -0.47 -23.67
N GLU A 27 -12.08 0.33 -24.40
CA GLU A 27 -11.88 0.21 -25.84
C GLU A 27 -11.28 -1.18 -26.21
N GLN A 28 -10.42 -1.75 -25.34
CA GLN A 28 -9.84 -3.08 -25.50
C GLN A 28 -10.77 -4.22 -25.02
N ARG A 29 -11.98 -3.90 -24.54
CA ARG A 29 -12.97 -4.88 -24.05
C ARG A 29 -12.44 -5.76 -22.91
N VAL A 30 -11.61 -5.20 -22.04
CA VAL A 30 -11.12 -5.91 -20.84
C VAL A 30 -12.25 -6.01 -19.83
N ALA A 31 -12.50 -7.21 -19.29
CA ALA A 31 -13.43 -7.43 -18.21
C ALA A 31 -12.90 -6.80 -16.91
N LEU A 32 -13.58 -5.77 -16.40
CA LEU A 32 -13.15 -5.04 -15.20
C LEU A 32 -13.14 -5.94 -13.96
N GLU A 33 -14.04 -6.91 -13.91
CA GLU A 33 -14.17 -7.89 -12.82
C GLU A 33 -12.97 -8.85 -12.74
N ALA A 34 -12.19 -8.96 -13.81
CA ALA A 34 -11.02 -9.84 -13.90
C ALA A 34 -9.68 -9.11 -13.71
N MET A 35 -9.69 -7.83 -13.30
CA MET A 35 -8.46 -7.05 -13.12
C MET A 35 -8.28 -6.56 -11.68
N LEU A 36 -7.04 -6.23 -11.33
CA LEU A 36 -6.71 -5.42 -10.16
C LEU A 36 -6.06 -4.10 -10.63
N LEU A 37 -6.42 -3.01 -9.96
CA LEU A 37 -5.76 -1.74 -10.18
C LEU A 37 -4.59 -1.57 -9.21
N LYS A 38 -3.40 -1.25 -9.73
CA LYS A 38 -2.22 -0.93 -8.90
C LYS A 38 -1.79 0.53 -9.07
N PRO A 39 -2.47 1.49 -8.42
CA PRO A 39 -2.15 2.90 -8.53
C PRO A 39 -1.18 3.38 -7.45
N ASN A 40 -0.71 4.63 -7.62
CA ASN A 40 -0.13 5.42 -6.53
C ASN A 40 -1.23 5.90 -5.55
N MET A 41 -0.82 6.27 -4.33
CA MET A 41 -1.61 7.14 -3.48
C MET A 41 -1.45 8.60 -3.95
N VAL A 42 -2.38 9.46 -3.62
CA VAL A 42 -2.30 10.91 -3.91
C VAL A 42 -1.45 11.58 -2.85
N LEU A 43 -0.25 11.99 -3.23
CA LEU A 43 0.79 12.53 -2.34
C LEU A 43 1.40 13.81 -2.92
N PRO A 44 1.88 14.75 -2.09
CA PRO A 44 2.79 15.78 -2.57
C PRO A 44 4.14 15.15 -2.97
N GLY A 45 4.87 15.84 -3.83
CA GLY A 45 6.24 15.47 -4.15
C GLY A 45 7.16 15.60 -2.94
N LYS A 46 8.25 14.84 -2.91
CA LYS A 46 9.21 14.85 -1.78
C LYS A 46 9.85 16.21 -1.54
N GLU A 47 10.00 17.01 -2.60
CA GLU A 47 10.59 18.35 -2.59
C GLU A 47 9.54 19.46 -2.39
N CYS A 48 8.26 19.11 -2.20
CA CYS A 48 7.21 20.08 -1.94
C CYS A 48 7.41 20.68 -0.55
N GLY A 49 7.40 22.01 -0.49
CA GLY A 49 7.60 22.75 0.77
C GLY A 49 6.53 22.48 1.84
N ARG A 50 5.34 21.98 1.44
CA ARG A 50 4.29 21.51 2.35
C ARG A 50 4.05 20.02 2.13
N GLN A 51 4.33 19.23 3.15
CA GLN A 51 3.95 17.82 3.19
C GLN A 51 2.53 17.68 3.76
N ALA A 52 1.77 16.74 3.20
CA ALA A 52 0.41 16.49 3.66
C ALA A 52 0.39 15.53 4.87
N SER A 53 -0.61 15.67 5.73
CA SER A 53 -0.84 14.71 6.82
C SER A 53 -1.34 13.37 6.30
N VAL A 54 -1.29 12.34 7.14
CA VAL A 54 -1.80 11.01 6.82
C VAL A 54 -3.29 11.05 6.44
N GLU A 55 -4.07 11.87 7.13
CA GLU A 55 -5.50 12.06 6.91
C GLU A 55 -5.79 12.81 5.59
N GLU A 56 -4.99 13.83 5.27
CA GLU A 56 -5.09 14.55 4.00
C GLU A 56 -4.82 13.61 2.82
N VAL A 57 -3.77 12.80 2.91
CA VAL A 57 -3.43 11.79 1.89
C VAL A 57 -4.54 10.76 1.73
N ALA A 58 -5.05 10.24 2.84
CA ALA A 58 -6.12 9.24 2.81
C ALA A 58 -7.38 9.80 2.15
N THR A 59 -7.79 11.01 2.54
CA THR A 59 -8.99 11.67 2.01
C THR A 59 -8.83 11.99 0.53
N ALA A 60 -7.72 12.58 0.11
CA ALA A 60 -7.46 12.92 -1.29
C ALA A 60 -7.38 11.66 -2.17
N THR A 61 -6.70 10.62 -1.68
CA THR A 61 -6.59 9.34 -2.40
C THR A 61 -7.96 8.69 -2.59
N LEU A 62 -8.75 8.54 -1.53
CA LEU A 62 -10.07 7.92 -1.64
C LEU A 62 -11.01 8.74 -2.53
N ARG A 63 -10.98 10.09 -2.42
CA ARG A 63 -11.77 10.98 -3.27
C ARG A 63 -11.40 10.81 -4.75
N CYS A 64 -10.11 10.78 -5.07
CA CYS A 64 -9.62 10.55 -6.43
C CYS A 64 -10.12 9.21 -6.98
N LEU A 65 -9.95 8.12 -6.24
CA LEU A 65 -10.38 6.79 -6.65
C LEU A 65 -11.90 6.72 -6.87
N ARG A 66 -12.71 7.29 -5.97
CA ARG A 66 -14.17 7.29 -6.10
C ARG A 66 -14.68 8.04 -7.33
N ARG A 67 -13.93 9.03 -7.80
CA ARG A 67 -14.28 9.81 -8.99
C ARG A 67 -13.89 9.12 -10.30
N HIS A 68 -12.86 8.26 -10.26
CA HIS A 68 -12.21 7.82 -11.51
C HIS A 68 -12.10 6.30 -11.66
N VAL A 69 -12.37 5.51 -10.63
CA VAL A 69 -12.26 4.03 -10.71
C VAL A 69 -13.65 3.41 -10.71
N PRO A 70 -14.00 2.62 -11.74
CA PRO A 70 -15.27 1.90 -11.80
C PRO A 70 -15.46 0.94 -10.62
N ALA A 71 -16.68 0.88 -10.09
CA ALA A 71 -17.03 -0.01 -8.99
C ALA A 71 -16.93 -1.51 -9.34
N ALA A 72 -16.94 -1.84 -10.64
CA ALA A 72 -16.78 -3.21 -11.13
C ALA A 72 -15.38 -3.78 -10.94
N VAL A 73 -14.35 -2.94 -10.71
CA VAL A 73 -13.01 -3.40 -10.36
C VAL A 73 -13.04 -4.03 -8.97
N PRO A 74 -12.65 -5.30 -8.78
CA PRO A 74 -12.81 -5.98 -7.48
C PRO A 74 -11.83 -5.50 -6.42
N GLY A 75 -10.64 -5.01 -6.80
CA GLY A 75 -9.63 -4.63 -5.84
C GLY A 75 -8.63 -3.59 -6.33
N ILE A 76 -8.13 -2.81 -5.38
CA ILE A 76 -7.08 -1.82 -5.56
C ILE A 76 -5.93 -2.18 -4.63
N VAL A 77 -4.73 -2.30 -5.20
CA VAL A 77 -3.50 -2.65 -4.47
C VAL A 77 -2.46 -1.56 -4.70
N PHE A 78 -2.20 -0.74 -3.69
CA PHE A 78 -1.29 0.40 -3.87
C PHE A 78 0.16 -0.02 -4.08
N LEU A 79 0.87 0.73 -4.93
CA LEU A 79 2.33 0.77 -4.90
C LEU A 79 2.81 1.70 -3.77
N SER A 80 4.03 1.50 -3.26
CA SER A 80 4.58 2.36 -2.19
C SER A 80 5.13 3.70 -2.70
N GLY A 81 5.57 3.77 -3.96
CA GLY A 81 5.99 5.02 -4.62
C GLY A 81 7.17 5.74 -3.94
N GLY A 82 8.03 5.00 -3.23
CA GLY A 82 9.19 5.57 -2.52
C GLY A 82 8.85 6.23 -1.19
N GLN A 83 7.66 6.00 -0.64
CA GLN A 83 7.35 6.29 0.76
C GLN A 83 8.16 5.37 1.67
N SER A 84 8.46 5.80 2.91
CA SER A 84 9.00 4.89 3.91
C SER A 84 8.01 3.76 4.20
N ALA A 85 8.52 2.63 4.68
CA ALA A 85 7.70 1.46 4.99
C ALA A 85 6.56 1.79 5.97
N ARG A 86 6.86 2.52 7.05
CA ARG A 86 5.85 2.94 8.06
C ARG A 86 4.81 3.91 7.48
N LEU A 87 5.25 4.89 6.70
CA LEU A 87 4.36 5.90 6.14
C LEU A 87 3.39 5.26 5.11
N ALA A 88 3.87 4.37 4.26
CA ALA A 88 3.02 3.63 3.33
C ALA A 88 1.95 2.80 4.06
N THR A 89 2.34 2.16 5.17
CA THR A 89 1.42 1.41 6.05
C THR A 89 0.39 2.33 6.70
N ALA A 90 0.83 3.48 7.25
CA ALA A 90 -0.05 4.45 7.91
C ALA A 90 -1.09 5.02 6.94
N HIS A 91 -0.68 5.39 5.73
CA HIS A 91 -1.60 5.86 4.69
C HIS A 91 -2.62 4.79 4.28
N LEU A 92 -2.18 3.55 4.05
CA LEU A 92 -3.08 2.43 3.75
C LEU A 92 -4.11 2.23 4.86
N ASN A 93 -3.65 2.26 6.11
CA ASN A 93 -4.51 2.13 7.29
C ASN A 93 -5.55 3.25 7.36
N ALA A 94 -5.12 4.50 7.18
CA ALA A 94 -6.00 5.66 7.22
C ALA A 94 -7.07 5.59 6.11
N ILE A 95 -6.69 5.23 4.88
CA ILE A 95 -7.64 5.02 3.77
C ILE A 95 -8.70 3.97 4.14
N ASN A 96 -8.29 2.85 4.75
CA ASN A 96 -9.21 1.78 5.13
C ASN A 96 -10.09 2.15 6.32
N ARG A 97 -9.67 3.04 7.19
CA ARG A 97 -10.44 3.55 8.34
C ARG A 97 -11.47 4.62 7.98
N LEU A 98 -11.34 5.29 6.82
CA LEU A 98 -12.35 6.27 6.42
C LEU A 98 -13.74 5.61 6.36
N PRO A 99 -14.79 6.28 6.87
CA PRO A 99 -16.14 5.71 6.92
C PRO A 99 -16.82 5.64 5.54
N ASP A 100 -16.26 6.34 4.56
CA ASP A 100 -16.80 6.40 3.21
C ASP A 100 -16.91 5.03 2.55
N ALA A 101 -17.98 4.83 1.78
CA ALA A 101 -18.19 3.61 1.01
C ALA A 101 -17.05 3.36 0.00
N LYS A 102 -16.51 2.17 0.04
CA LYS A 102 -15.45 1.66 -0.85
C LYS A 102 -15.98 0.41 -1.54
N PRO A 103 -16.32 0.47 -2.85
CA PRO A 103 -16.81 -0.72 -3.56
C PRO A 103 -15.69 -1.75 -3.79
N TRP A 104 -14.43 -1.36 -3.67
CA TRP A 104 -13.25 -2.19 -3.88
C TRP A 104 -12.69 -2.72 -2.58
N LYS A 105 -12.04 -3.88 -2.62
CA LYS A 105 -11.07 -4.27 -1.60
C LYS A 105 -9.81 -3.43 -1.77
N ILE A 106 -9.36 -2.76 -0.71
CA ILE A 106 -8.17 -1.90 -0.74
C ILE A 106 -7.05 -2.56 0.05
N SER A 107 -5.93 -2.84 -0.62
CA SER A 107 -4.77 -3.52 -0.05
C SER A 107 -3.47 -2.94 -0.62
N PHE A 108 -2.38 -3.65 -0.51
CA PHE A 108 -1.04 -3.24 -0.92
C PHE A 108 -0.41 -4.25 -1.90
N SER A 109 0.47 -3.73 -2.75
CA SER A 109 1.42 -4.49 -3.55
C SER A 109 2.76 -3.72 -3.53
N TYR A 110 3.32 -3.62 -2.34
CA TYR A 110 4.56 -2.88 -2.10
C TYR A 110 5.77 -3.71 -2.53
N GLY A 111 6.73 -3.06 -3.20
CA GLY A 111 8.08 -3.58 -3.39
C GLY A 111 8.96 -3.11 -2.24
N ARG A 112 9.64 -1.98 -2.43
CA ARG A 112 10.61 -1.43 -1.48
C ARG A 112 10.06 -1.30 -0.05
N ALA A 113 8.90 -0.73 0.15
CA ALA A 113 8.32 -0.55 1.49
C ALA A 113 8.04 -1.88 2.23
N LEU A 114 8.00 -3.01 1.53
CA LEU A 114 7.90 -4.33 2.14
C LEU A 114 9.26 -4.99 2.31
N GLN A 115 10.14 -4.88 1.30
CA GLN A 115 11.38 -5.66 1.18
C GLN A 115 12.61 -4.96 1.74
N ASP A 116 12.72 -3.61 1.60
CA ASP A 116 13.93 -2.89 2.01
C ASP A 116 14.30 -3.12 3.48
N PRO A 117 13.37 -3.08 4.47
CA PRO A 117 13.71 -3.37 5.85
C PRO A 117 14.29 -4.77 6.08
N ALA A 118 13.83 -5.75 5.30
CA ALA A 118 14.37 -7.11 5.36
C ALA A 118 15.77 -7.19 4.73
N LEU A 119 15.96 -6.57 3.57
CA LEU A 119 17.25 -6.52 2.86
C LEU A 119 18.29 -5.76 3.67
N GLU A 120 17.91 -4.63 4.27
CA GLU A 120 18.77 -3.85 5.17
C GLU A 120 19.15 -4.59 6.44
N THR A 121 18.28 -5.48 6.94
CA THR A 121 18.59 -6.31 8.11
C THR A 121 19.46 -7.50 7.73
N TRP A 122 19.16 -8.14 6.62
CA TRP A 122 19.85 -9.34 6.17
C TRP A 122 21.28 -9.06 5.66
N HIS A 123 21.47 -7.98 4.89
CA HIS A 123 22.76 -7.62 4.25
C HIS A 123 23.39 -8.73 3.38
N GLY A 124 22.65 -9.76 2.97
CA GLY A 124 23.18 -10.89 2.23
C GLY A 124 24.05 -11.86 3.08
N ARG A 125 23.90 -11.85 4.40
CA ARG A 125 24.69 -12.67 5.34
C ARG A 125 23.84 -13.75 5.99
N ASP A 126 24.34 -14.98 5.99
CA ASP A 126 23.62 -16.11 6.56
C ASP A 126 23.34 -15.96 8.06
N GLU A 127 24.26 -15.33 8.81
CA GLU A 127 24.08 -15.04 10.23
C GLU A 127 22.88 -14.11 10.52
N ASN A 128 22.46 -13.30 9.53
CA ASN A 128 21.36 -12.36 9.65
C ASN A 128 20.05 -12.90 9.07
N LEU A 129 20.01 -14.14 8.55
CA LEU A 129 18.86 -14.70 7.84
C LEU A 129 17.58 -14.62 8.68
N ALA A 130 17.63 -15.10 9.92
CA ALA A 130 16.47 -15.10 10.82
C ALA A 130 15.97 -13.67 11.12
N ALA A 131 16.88 -12.73 11.32
CA ALA A 131 16.51 -11.32 11.54
C ALA A 131 15.89 -10.67 10.29
N GLY A 132 16.39 -11.00 9.09
CA GLY A 132 15.81 -10.55 7.82
C GLY A 132 14.40 -11.11 7.60
N GLN A 133 14.18 -12.39 7.89
CA GLN A 133 12.87 -13.03 7.84
C GLN A 133 11.88 -12.38 8.79
N GLU A 134 12.28 -12.12 10.04
CA GLU A 134 11.45 -11.43 11.02
C GLU A 134 11.09 -10.00 10.59
N ALA A 135 12.03 -9.28 9.99
CA ALA A 135 11.77 -7.94 9.46
C ALA A 135 10.73 -7.97 8.33
N LEU A 136 10.80 -8.94 7.41
CA LEU A 136 9.82 -9.12 6.35
C LEU A 136 8.45 -9.48 6.92
N TYR A 137 8.39 -10.44 7.84
CA TYR A 137 7.16 -10.87 8.49
C TYR A 137 6.47 -9.71 9.20
N ARG A 138 7.23 -8.91 9.97
CA ARG A 138 6.70 -7.73 10.65
C ARG A 138 6.07 -6.74 9.67
N ARG A 139 6.74 -6.45 8.55
CA ARG A 139 6.17 -5.58 7.52
C ARG A 139 4.89 -6.16 6.90
N ALA A 140 4.89 -7.45 6.59
CA ALA A 140 3.71 -8.12 6.05
C ALA A 140 2.53 -8.07 7.04
N ARG A 141 2.77 -8.33 8.33
CA ARG A 141 1.78 -8.24 9.40
C ARG A 141 1.22 -6.82 9.56
N CYS A 142 2.08 -5.80 9.61
CA CYS A 142 1.66 -4.41 9.71
C CYS A 142 0.80 -3.98 8.50
N ASN A 143 1.22 -4.33 7.29
CA ASN A 143 0.49 -4.02 6.07
C ASN A 143 -0.83 -4.80 5.97
N GLY A 144 -0.86 -6.06 6.41
CA GLY A 144 -2.09 -6.86 6.52
C GLY A 144 -3.10 -6.23 7.48
N ALA A 145 -2.64 -5.78 8.66
CA ALA A 145 -3.48 -5.05 9.60
C ALA A 145 -4.00 -3.73 9.02
N ALA A 146 -3.14 -2.99 8.29
CA ALA A 146 -3.50 -1.74 7.62
C ALA A 146 -4.56 -1.93 6.52
N SER A 147 -4.54 -3.06 5.81
CA SER A 147 -5.59 -3.42 4.84
C SER A 147 -6.97 -3.63 5.48
N LEU A 148 -6.99 -3.84 6.79
CA LEU A 148 -8.22 -3.97 7.60
C LEU A 148 -8.51 -2.71 8.44
N GLY A 149 -7.70 -1.66 8.33
CA GLY A 149 -7.81 -0.46 9.17
C GLY A 149 -7.48 -0.69 10.65
N ARG A 150 -6.65 -1.70 10.95
CA ARG A 150 -6.32 -2.16 12.31
C ARG A 150 -4.85 -1.97 12.69
N TYR A 151 -4.06 -1.36 11.85
CA TYR A 151 -2.66 -1.08 12.16
C TYR A 151 -2.55 -0.05 13.27
N THR A 152 -1.60 -0.29 14.20
CA THR A 152 -1.18 0.63 15.25
C THR A 152 0.35 0.72 15.30
N ASP A 153 0.88 1.80 15.86
CA ASP A 153 2.33 2.02 15.96
C ASP A 153 3.04 0.99 16.86
N GLU A 154 2.34 0.42 17.85
CA GLU A 154 2.88 -0.63 18.71
C GLU A 154 3.26 -1.89 17.92
N MET A 155 2.60 -2.14 16.78
CA MET A 155 2.91 -3.28 15.92
C MET A 155 4.31 -3.19 15.29
N GLU A 156 4.90 -2.00 15.22
CA GLU A 156 6.26 -1.80 14.70
C GLU A 156 7.34 -2.31 15.67
N THR A 157 7.05 -2.34 16.96
CA THR A 157 8.01 -2.73 18.02
C THR A 157 7.73 -4.11 18.61
N ALA A 158 6.53 -4.67 18.35
CA ALA A 158 6.18 -5.98 18.87
C ALA A 158 7.06 -7.06 18.22
N SER A 159 7.94 -7.69 19.01
CA SER A 159 8.58 -8.95 18.65
C SER A 159 7.51 -10.06 18.62
N GLN A 160 7.72 -11.11 17.80
CA GLN A 160 6.87 -12.30 17.88
C GLN A 160 6.89 -12.84 19.32
N SER A 161 5.73 -12.88 19.98
CA SER A 161 5.56 -13.82 21.07
C SER A 161 5.55 -15.22 20.45
N ALA A 162 6.35 -16.14 20.98
CA ALA A 162 6.60 -17.48 20.43
C ALA A 162 5.39 -18.44 20.37
N ASP A 163 4.17 -17.93 20.50
CA ASP A 163 2.93 -18.69 20.68
C ASP A 163 1.84 -18.40 19.62
N ASP A 164 2.21 -18.24 18.34
CA ASP A 164 1.20 -18.32 17.28
C ASP A 164 1.26 -19.71 16.61
N PRO A 165 0.29 -20.62 16.89
CA PRO A 165 0.27 -21.98 16.34
C PRO A 165 0.01 -22.03 14.83
N SER A 166 -0.32 -20.92 14.17
CA SER A 166 -0.75 -20.89 12.76
C SER A 166 0.40 -20.99 11.75
N HIS A 167 1.67 -20.99 12.18
CA HIS A 167 2.84 -20.96 11.32
C HIS A 167 3.65 -22.26 11.24
N ARG A 168 3.10 -23.41 11.68
CA ARG A 168 3.72 -24.72 11.42
C ARG A 168 3.15 -25.35 10.14
N HIS A 169 3.23 -24.67 9.00
CA HIS A 169 3.16 -25.34 7.71
C HIS A 169 4.60 -25.60 7.26
N ASP A 170 5.02 -26.84 7.42
CA ASP A 170 6.25 -27.36 6.85
C ASP A 170 6.04 -27.53 5.34
N TRP A 171 6.65 -26.65 4.56
CA TRP A 171 6.60 -26.65 3.09
C TRP A 171 7.54 -27.68 2.46
N ARG A 172 8.00 -28.69 3.21
CA ARG A 172 9.01 -29.65 2.76
C ARG A 172 8.48 -30.98 2.27
N ASP A 173 7.18 -31.20 2.34
CA ASP A 173 6.56 -32.45 1.90
C ASP A 173 5.50 -32.18 0.82
N ASP A 174 5.93 -31.86 -0.43
CA ASP A 174 5.23 -32.17 -1.68
C ASP A 174 6.23 -32.15 -2.87
#